data_a5a3818d407f8b15c9a426e066e31761
#
_entry.id   a5a3818d407f8b15c9a426e066e31761
#
_cell.length_a   1.000
_cell.length_b   1.000
_cell.length_c   1.000
_cell.angle_alpha   90.00
_cell.angle_beta   90.00
_cell.angle_gamma   90.00
#
_symmetry.space_group_name_H-M   'P 1'
#
loop_
_entity.id
_entity.type
_entity.pdbx_description
1 polymer ?
#
loop_
_entity_poly.entity_id
_entity_poly.type
_entity_poly.pdbx_seq_one_letter_code
_entity_poly.pdbx_strand_id
1 'polypeptide(L)'
;LSTDGLLARARRALKRSWGFHRPPHAFVLTEDRLVHVALPRDSRGGPGGARFSSRELPPGTFLPGAAGAPVAGPGLLQALTSLLPPKERIAAASLAVPDRFVKAALVDVEPGADRNPRELAEVVRWKVGRLYGDPAPSLRVSWCTAGASADGGTRLLVLASPEETIASCEAAFVARGIRIGALEPASLALSAFASPTLGGSGFVVFTDGSYVSTVFLDGGAVRFLRTREVAADPEQALQEIRLAATFVGGDTQDGPGLDVTAGSVVVPETSPVSARFREFRTESGGRAPVSLLPALGEWGLSPRGEESSPLVGLGLLRGAE
;
A
#
# COMPACT_ATOMS: atom_id res chain seq x y z
N LEU A 1 -12.99 9.87 31.33
CA LEU A 1 -12.43 10.15 30.00
C LEU A 1 -10.92 10.20 30.16
N SER A 2 -10.20 9.20 29.64
CA SER A 2 -8.74 9.14 29.77
C SER A 2 -8.10 10.30 28.96
N THR A 3 -7.04 10.87 29.52
CA THR A 3 -6.23 11.92 28.89
C THR A 3 -5.74 11.51 27.49
N ASP A 4 -5.50 10.22 27.27
CA ASP A 4 -5.10 9.65 25.97
C ASP A 4 -6.20 9.75 24.90
N GLY A 5 -7.47 9.60 25.30
CA GLY A 5 -8.61 9.79 24.39
C GLY A 5 -8.81 11.24 23.94
N LEU A 6 -8.51 12.20 24.80
CA LEU A 6 -8.57 13.64 24.49
C LEU A 6 -7.42 14.05 23.56
N LEU A 7 -6.19 13.58 23.81
CA LEU A 7 -5.02 13.82 22.97
C LEU A 7 -5.18 13.20 21.57
N ALA A 8 -5.73 12.00 21.47
CA ALA A 8 -6.02 11.36 20.19
C ALA A 8 -7.12 12.09 19.39
N ARG A 9 -8.14 12.64 20.08
CA ARG A 9 -9.17 13.49 19.46
C ARG A 9 -8.60 14.85 19.03
N ALA A 10 -7.75 15.47 19.86
CA ALA A 10 -7.10 16.73 19.53
C ALA A 10 -6.14 16.58 18.35
N ARG A 11 -5.33 15.50 18.29
CA ARG A 11 -4.47 15.18 17.13
C ARG A 11 -5.28 14.94 15.85
N ARG A 12 -6.42 14.25 15.93
CA ARG A 12 -7.32 14.07 14.78
C ARG A 12 -7.96 15.39 14.34
N ALA A 13 -8.38 16.24 15.28
CA ALA A 13 -8.92 17.56 14.98
C ALA A 13 -7.86 18.49 14.36
N LEU A 14 -6.62 18.46 14.85
CA LEU A 14 -5.49 19.22 14.28
C LEU A 14 -5.12 18.71 12.87
N LYS A 15 -5.06 17.40 12.66
CA LYS A 15 -4.86 16.83 11.30
C LYS A 15 -5.96 17.29 10.33
N ARG A 16 -7.21 17.37 10.77
CA ARG A 16 -8.33 17.90 9.97
C ARG A 16 -8.22 19.40 9.71
N SER A 17 -7.78 20.19 10.70
CA SER A 17 -7.68 21.64 10.55
C SER A 17 -6.47 22.09 9.72
N TRP A 18 -5.43 21.26 9.61
CA TRP A 18 -4.21 21.58 8.84
C TRP A 18 -4.29 21.14 7.38
N GLY A 19 -5.48 20.73 6.90
CA GLY A 19 -5.73 20.55 5.47
C GLY A 19 -5.04 19.33 4.84
N PHE A 20 -4.63 18.33 5.63
CA PHE A 20 -4.19 17.03 5.12
C PHE A 20 -5.39 16.19 4.64
N HIS A 21 -6.27 16.82 3.87
CA HIS A 21 -7.31 16.08 3.16
C HIS A 21 -6.67 15.41 1.96
N ARG A 22 -6.82 14.09 1.88
CA ARG A 22 -6.44 13.39 0.64
C ARG A 22 -7.26 13.97 -0.52
N PRO A 23 -6.66 14.16 -1.69
CA PRO A 23 -7.38 14.60 -2.86
C PRO A 23 -8.55 13.64 -3.17
N PRO A 24 -9.67 14.13 -3.74
CA PRO A 24 -10.81 13.29 -4.10
C PRO A 24 -10.55 12.39 -5.32
N HIS A 25 -9.35 12.44 -5.86
CA HIS A 25 -8.89 11.63 -6.98
C HIS A 25 -7.70 10.77 -6.55
N ALA A 26 -7.76 9.50 -6.89
CA ALA A 26 -6.65 8.57 -6.73
C ALA A 26 -6.32 7.90 -8.05
N PHE A 27 -5.05 7.66 -8.28
CA PHE A 27 -4.56 6.84 -9.39
C PHE A 27 -3.86 5.62 -8.82
N VAL A 28 -4.09 4.47 -9.44
CA VAL A 28 -3.38 3.24 -9.13
C VAL A 28 -2.61 2.81 -10.36
N LEU A 29 -1.33 2.73 -10.22
CA LEU A 29 -0.40 2.28 -11.22
C LEU A 29 -0.06 0.82 -10.93
N THR A 30 -0.29 -0.06 -11.88
CA THR A 30 0.15 -1.46 -11.87
C THR A 30 1.20 -1.66 -12.97
N GLU A 31 1.68 -2.88 -13.16
CA GLU A 31 2.65 -3.19 -14.21
C GLU A 31 2.10 -2.94 -15.61
N ASP A 32 0.81 -3.19 -15.81
CA ASP A 32 0.15 -3.21 -17.12
C ASP A 32 -0.96 -2.16 -17.25
N ARG A 33 -1.31 -1.44 -16.19
CA ARG A 33 -2.54 -0.64 -16.15
C ARG A 33 -2.43 0.62 -15.30
N LEU A 34 -3.18 1.64 -15.70
CA LEU A 34 -3.45 2.85 -14.91
C LEU A 34 -4.94 2.93 -14.61
N VAL A 35 -5.31 2.97 -13.33
CA VAL A 35 -6.69 3.08 -12.87
C VAL A 35 -6.88 4.45 -12.21
N HIS A 36 -7.96 5.13 -12.53
CA HIS A 36 -8.40 6.35 -11.88
C HIS A 36 -9.65 6.08 -11.05
N VAL A 37 -9.63 6.52 -9.82
CA VAL A 37 -10.74 6.45 -8.86
C VAL A 37 -11.08 7.86 -8.43
N ALA A 38 -12.33 8.25 -8.58
CA ALA A 38 -12.81 9.57 -8.16
C ALA A 38 -13.99 9.45 -7.22
N LEU A 39 -13.93 10.12 -6.07
CA LEU A 39 -15.07 10.29 -5.18
C LEU A 39 -15.87 11.53 -5.58
N PRO A 40 -17.22 11.46 -5.60
CA PRO A 40 -18.06 12.64 -5.73
C PRO A 40 -17.75 13.61 -4.57
N ARG A 41 -17.76 14.91 -4.85
CA ARG A 41 -17.48 15.96 -3.84
C ARG A 41 -18.41 15.92 -2.64
N ASP A 42 -19.63 15.36 -2.80
CA ASP A 42 -20.67 15.33 -1.78
C ASP A 42 -20.76 13.98 -1.06
N SER A 43 -19.90 13.01 -1.37
CA SER A 43 -19.91 11.71 -0.71
C SER A 43 -19.31 11.82 0.70
N ARG A 44 -20.18 11.93 1.70
CA ARG A 44 -19.81 11.81 3.12
C ARG A 44 -19.39 10.36 3.41
N GLY A 45 -18.15 10.01 3.09
CA GLY A 45 -17.45 8.86 3.66
C GLY A 45 -17.83 7.45 3.20
N GLY A 46 -18.72 7.27 2.22
CA GLY A 46 -19.07 5.95 1.68
C GLY A 46 -18.45 5.70 0.30
N PRO A 47 -18.08 4.45 -0.05
CA PRO A 47 -17.64 4.09 -1.39
C PRO A 47 -18.76 4.23 -2.45
N GLY A 48 -20.01 4.36 -2.01
CA GLY A 48 -21.17 4.56 -2.89
C GLY A 48 -21.03 5.83 -3.72
N GLY A 49 -21.00 5.68 -5.04
CA GLY A 49 -20.84 6.78 -6.00
C GLY A 49 -19.43 7.02 -6.48
N ALA A 50 -18.42 6.27 -6.05
CA ALA A 50 -17.09 6.33 -6.64
C ALA A 50 -17.14 5.99 -8.14
N ARG A 51 -16.41 6.74 -8.94
CA ARG A 51 -16.26 6.49 -10.38
C ARG A 51 -14.91 5.89 -10.65
N PHE A 52 -14.88 4.91 -11.55
CA PHE A 52 -13.70 4.17 -11.94
C PHE A 52 -13.50 4.27 -13.45
N SER A 53 -12.27 4.44 -13.86
CA SER A 53 -11.83 4.29 -15.24
C SER A 53 -10.45 3.69 -15.27
N SER A 54 -10.15 2.89 -16.29
CA SER A 54 -8.84 2.25 -16.44
C SER A 54 -8.34 2.33 -17.87
N ARG A 55 -7.02 2.26 -18.04
CA ARG A 55 -6.32 2.15 -19.31
C ARG A 55 -5.13 1.21 -19.17
N GLU A 56 -4.96 0.37 -20.17
CA GLU A 56 -3.75 -0.42 -20.31
C GLU A 56 -2.55 0.49 -20.58
N LEU A 57 -1.43 0.14 -19.99
CA LEU A 57 -0.16 0.80 -20.23
C LEU A 57 0.45 0.24 -21.51
N PRO A 58 0.96 1.09 -22.41
CA PRO A 58 1.73 0.61 -23.56
C PRO A 58 2.92 -0.24 -23.11
N PRO A 59 3.28 -1.29 -23.88
CA PRO A 59 4.51 -2.04 -23.63
C PRO A 59 5.72 -1.10 -23.53
N GLY A 60 6.62 -1.36 -22.57
CA GLY A 60 7.79 -0.51 -22.34
C GLY A 60 7.48 0.83 -21.68
N THR A 61 6.33 0.97 -21.03
CA THR A 61 6.02 2.15 -20.20
C THR A 61 7.06 2.34 -19.10
N PHE A 62 7.58 1.25 -18.53
CA PHE A 62 8.68 1.28 -17.58
C PHE A 62 9.95 0.77 -18.21
N LEU A 63 10.99 1.58 -18.14
CA LEU A 63 12.33 1.30 -18.68
C LEU A 63 13.31 1.11 -17.51
N PRO A 64 14.37 0.30 -17.70
CA PRO A 64 15.44 0.24 -16.72
C PRO A 64 16.13 1.61 -16.61
N GLY A 65 16.14 2.17 -15.41
CA GLY A 65 16.91 3.36 -15.08
C GLY A 65 18.27 3.03 -14.48
N ALA A 66 18.90 3.99 -13.85
CA ALA A 66 20.14 3.79 -13.10
C ALA A 66 19.91 2.73 -11.99
N ALA A 67 20.92 1.91 -11.75
CA ALA A 67 20.84 0.80 -10.78
C ALA A 67 19.68 -0.21 -11.03
N GLY A 68 19.16 -0.29 -12.27
CA GLY A 68 18.07 -1.21 -12.64
C GLY A 68 16.69 -0.83 -12.09
N ALA A 69 16.54 0.34 -11.50
CA ALA A 69 15.26 0.81 -11.01
C ALA A 69 14.32 1.17 -12.17
N PRO A 70 13.01 0.89 -12.07
CA PRO A 70 12.07 1.24 -13.13
C PRO A 70 11.87 2.76 -13.23
N VAL A 71 11.91 3.29 -14.45
CA VAL A 71 11.67 4.70 -14.77
C VAL A 71 10.48 4.80 -15.72
N ALA A 72 9.53 5.64 -15.40
CA ALA A 72 8.37 5.85 -16.26
C ALA A 72 8.77 6.60 -17.54
N GLY A 73 8.51 5.97 -18.68
CA GLY A 73 8.66 6.55 -19.99
C GLY A 73 7.40 7.29 -20.47
N PRO A 74 7.37 7.71 -21.74
CA PRO A 74 6.26 8.48 -22.32
C PRO A 74 4.92 7.73 -22.34
N GLY A 75 4.94 6.40 -22.25
CA GLY A 75 3.72 5.56 -22.21
C GLY A 75 2.81 5.88 -21.04
N LEU A 76 3.35 6.25 -19.88
CA LEU A 76 2.55 6.64 -18.72
C LEU A 76 1.76 7.94 -18.99
N LEU A 77 2.40 8.95 -19.57
CA LEU A 77 1.72 10.20 -19.96
C LEU A 77 0.66 9.95 -21.02
N GLN A 78 0.94 9.07 -22.00
CA GLN A 78 -0.03 8.67 -23.02
C GLN A 78 -1.26 8.00 -22.41
N ALA A 79 -1.06 7.02 -21.50
CA ALA A 79 -2.15 6.35 -20.80
C ALA A 79 -2.97 7.34 -19.95
N LEU A 80 -2.30 8.21 -19.20
CA LEU A 80 -2.96 9.25 -18.41
C LEU A 80 -3.78 10.22 -19.26
N THR A 81 -3.26 10.61 -20.41
CA THR A 81 -3.96 11.49 -21.36
C THR A 81 -5.19 10.82 -21.97
N SER A 82 -5.10 9.53 -22.25
CA SER A 82 -6.22 8.74 -22.80
C SER A 82 -7.27 8.40 -21.74
N LEU A 83 -6.86 8.31 -20.47
CA LEU A 83 -7.73 7.97 -19.35
C LEU A 83 -8.64 9.12 -18.94
N LEU A 84 -8.12 10.35 -18.98
CA LEU A 84 -8.83 11.54 -18.51
C LEU A 84 -9.48 12.29 -19.67
N PRO A 85 -10.79 12.61 -19.56
CA PRO A 85 -11.44 13.48 -20.56
C PRO A 85 -10.71 14.82 -20.70
N PRO A 86 -10.67 15.40 -21.91
CA PRO A 86 -9.93 16.65 -22.17
C PRO A 86 -10.37 17.84 -21.32
N LYS A 87 -11.64 17.82 -20.83
CA LYS A 87 -12.22 18.89 -20.00
C LYS A 87 -12.07 18.64 -18.51
N GLU A 88 -11.63 17.44 -18.09
CA GLU A 88 -11.46 17.12 -16.69
C GLU A 88 -10.20 17.79 -16.15
N ARG A 89 -10.38 18.63 -15.13
CA ARG A 89 -9.29 19.33 -14.44
C ARG A 89 -9.13 18.76 -13.06
N ILE A 90 -8.04 18.04 -12.85
CA ILE A 90 -7.64 17.49 -11.55
C ILE A 90 -6.43 18.29 -11.09
N ALA A 91 -6.58 19.08 -10.03
CA ALA A 91 -5.46 19.89 -9.50
C ALA A 91 -4.49 19.05 -8.67
N ALA A 92 -5.01 18.05 -7.94
CA ALA A 92 -4.23 17.17 -7.10
C ALA A 92 -4.84 15.77 -7.02
N ALA A 93 -4.00 14.77 -6.85
CA ALA A 93 -4.39 13.37 -6.70
C ALA A 93 -3.47 12.62 -5.74
N SER A 94 -3.93 11.46 -5.24
CA SER A 94 -3.08 10.45 -4.62
C SER A 94 -2.65 9.43 -5.68
N LEU A 95 -1.46 8.84 -5.50
CA LEU A 95 -0.92 7.84 -6.41
C LEU A 95 -0.50 6.59 -5.64
N ALA A 96 -1.05 5.43 -5.98
CA ALA A 96 -0.46 4.15 -5.63
C ALA A 96 0.50 3.71 -6.72
N VAL A 97 1.68 3.26 -6.32
CA VAL A 97 2.69 2.71 -7.23
C VAL A 97 2.86 1.21 -6.98
N PRO A 98 3.35 0.44 -7.97
CA PRO A 98 3.68 -0.97 -7.77
C PRO A 98 4.62 -1.16 -6.58
N ASP A 99 4.32 -2.14 -5.74
CA ASP A 99 5.11 -2.38 -4.51
C ASP A 99 6.58 -2.65 -4.80
N ARG A 100 6.91 -3.25 -5.95
CA ARG A 100 8.29 -3.50 -6.37
C ARG A 100 9.12 -2.22 -6.61
N PHE A 101 8.47 -1.06 -6.74
CA PHE A 101 9.16 0.23 -6.89
C PHE A 101 9.65 0.77 -5.55
N VAL A 102 9.16 0.20 -4.44
CA VAL A 102 9.43 0.70 -3.09
C VAL A 102 9.97 -0.42 -2.23
N LYS A 103 11.10 -0.20 -1.58
CA LYS A 103 11.54 -1.05 -0.48
C LYS A 103 10.94 -0.54 0.82
N ALA A 104 10.29 -1.43 1.54
CA ALA A 104 9.77 -1.15 2.86
C ALA A 104 10.58 -1.90 3.91
N ALA A 105 10.82 -1.26 5.04
CA ALA A 105 11.50 -1.87 6.19
C ALA A 105 10.93 -1.37 7.49
N LEU A 106 10.88 -2.25 8.49
CA LEU A 106 10.69 -1.85 9.88
C LEU A 106 12.05 -1.56 10.48
N VAL A 107 12.20 -0.37 11.03
CA VAL A 107 13.47 0.14 11.56
C VAL A 107 13.26 0.57 12.99
N ASP A 108 13.98 -0.07 13.91
CA ASP A 108 13.99 0.35 15.31
C ASP A 108 14.99 1.49 15.51
N VAL A 109 14.58 2.53 16.20
CA VAL A 109 15.41 3.66 16.60
C VAL A 109 15.45 3.78 18.11
N GLU A 110 16.59 4.21 18.63
CA GLU A 110 16.85 4.30 20.06
C GLU A 110 15.88 5.26 20.78
N PRO A 111 15.63 5.05 22.08
CA PRO A 111 14.80 5.95 22.86
C PRO A 111 15.30 7.41 22.75
N GLY A 112 14.39 8.30 22.36
CA GLY A 112 14.68 9.72 22.23
C GLY A 112 15.29 10.17 20.91
N ALA A 113 15.68 9.25 20.01
CA ALA A 113 16.14 9.61 18.66
C ALA A 113 15.04 10.30 17.82
N ASP A 114 13.77 10.03 18.14
CA ASP A 114 12.60 10.65 17.51
C ASP A 114 12.35 12.12 17.96
N ARG A 115 13.07 12.60 18.99
CA ARG A 115 12.93 13.97 19.50
C ARG A 115 13.54 15.00 18.56
N ASN A 116 14.58 14.62 17.80
CA ASN A 116 15.22 15.48 16.82
C ASN A 116 14.93 15.01 15.40
N PRO A 117 14.02 15.65 14.65
CA PRO A 117 13.65 15.21 13.30
C PRO A 117 14.83 15.16 12.31
N ARG A 118 15.87 15.99 12.49
CA ARG A 118 17.04 15.99 11.61
C ARG A 118 17.93 14.77 11.85
N GLU A 119 18.25 14.48 13.10
CA GLU A 119 19.03 13.29 13.48
C GLU A 119 18.28 12.02 13.09
N LEU A 120 16.98 11.97 13.34
CA LEU A 120 16.14 10.86 12.91
C LEU A 120 16.22 10.64 11.40
N ALA A 121 16.15 11.71 10.60
CA ALA A 121 16.26 11.62 9.15
C ALA A 121 17.61 11.07 8.69
N GLU A 122 18.70 11.42 9.36
CA GLU A 122 20.04 10.93 9.05
C GLU A 122 20.16 9.44 9.40
N VAL A 123 19.70 9.04 10.60
CA VAL A 123 19.68 7.62 11.03
C VAL A 123 18.85 6.77 10.07
N VAL A 124 17.66 7.22 9.70
CA VAL A 124 16.78 6.51 8.78
C VAL A 124 17.45 6.37 7.40
N ARG A 125 18.01 7.47 6.84
CA ARG A 125 18.69 7.42 5.54
C ARG A 125 19.89 6.47 5.56
N TRP A 126 20.69 6.50 6.62
CA TRP A 126 21.82 5.59 6.78
C TRP A 126 21.37 4.12 6.80
N LYS A 127 20.37 3.78 7.63
CA LYS A 127 19.86 2.41 7.72
C LYS A 127 19.29 1.94 6.38
N VAL A 128 18.54 2.79 5.70
CA VAL A 128 17.92 2.49 4.39
C VAL A 128 18.95 2.37 3.28
N GLY A 129 19.98 3.23 3.28
CA GLY A 129 21.07 3.15 2.29
C GLY A 129 21.68 1.75 2.23
N ARG A 130 21.81 1.09 3.36
CA ARG A 130 22.34 -0.29 3.45
C ARG A 130 21.44 -1.33 2.75
N LEU A 131 20.14 -1.08 2.60
CA LEU A 131 19.22 -1.98 1.90
C LEU A 131 19.41 -1.95 0.37
N TYR A 132 20.01 -0.89 -0.15
CA TYR A 132 20.25 -0.72 -1.59
C TYR A 132 21.66 -1.08 -2.02
N GLY A 133 22.57 -1.33 -1.07
CA GLY A 133 23.99 -1.59 -1.38
C GLY A 133 24.79 -0.31 -1.63
N ASP A 134 26.06 -0.46 -2.03
CA ASP A 134 26.98 0.63 -2.26
C ASP A 134 27.49 0.58 -3.72
N PRO A 135 27.42 1.68 -4.48
CA PRO A 135 26.84 2.96 -4.10
C PRO A 135 25.30 2.94 -4.10
N ALA A 136 24.71 3.47 -3.03
CA ALA A 136 23.27 3.64 -3.00
C ALA A 136 22.85 4.73 -3.99
N PRO A 137 21.74 4.53 -4.76
CA PRO A 137 21.20 5.58 -5.60
C PRO A 137 20.66 6.71 -4.74
N SER A 138 20.38 7.88 -5.34
CA SER A 138 19.61 8.91 -4.68
C SER A 138 18.24 8.36 -4.31
N LEU A 139 17.86 8.41 -3.04
CA LEU A 139 16.65 7.80 -2.52
C LEU A 139 15.66 8.86 -2.06
N ARG A 140 14.40 8.67 -2.44
CA ARG A 140 13.27 9.28 -1.75
C ARG A 140 12.88 8.38 -0.59
N VAL A 141 12.92 8.94 0.62
CA VAL A 141 12.67 8.20 1.85
C VAL A 141 11.55 8.89 2.63
N SER A 142 10.60 8.10 3.11
CA SER A 142 9.56 8.54 4.03
C SER A 142 9.38 7.51 5.13
N TRP A 143 8.85 7.93 6.28
CA TRP A 143 8.59 7.03 7.40
C TRP A 143 7.40 7.51 8.25
N CYS A 144 6.83 6.56 8.96
CA CYS A 144 5.86 6.82 10.01
C CYS A 144 6.10 5.88 11.20
N THR A 145 5.59 6.24 12.36
CA THR A 145 5.66 5.40 13.54
C THR A 145 4.79 4.15 13.36
N ALA A 146 5.40 2.97 13.51
CA ALA A 146 4.74 1.67 13.48
C ALA A 146 4.52 1.07 14.89
N GLY A 147 5.02 1.72 15.92
CA GLY A 147 4.83 1.32 17.31
C GLY A 147 6.09 1.48 18.17
N ALA A 148 6.09 0.82 19.33
CA ALA A 148 7.26 0.75 20.19
C ALA A 148 8.20 -0.37 19.73
N SER A 149 9.50 -0.16 19.92
CA SER A 149 10.54 -1.20 19.79
C SER A 149 10.62 -2.02 21.09
N ALA A 150 11.16 -3.23 21.02
CA ALA A 150 11.38 -4.09 22.18
C ALA A 150 12.29 -3.44 23.22
N ASP A 151 13.24 -2.62 22.79
CA ASP A 151 14.21 -1.93 23.65
C ASP A 151 13.69 -0.59 24.23
N GLY A 152 12.37 -0.35 24.14
CA GLY A 152 11.75 0.88 24.61
C GLY A 152 11.93 2.09 23.69
N GLY A 153 12.50 1.90 22.50
CA GLY A 153 12.59 2.91 21.44
C GLY A 153 11.34 2.98 20.58
N THR A 154 11.49 3.58 19.42
CA THR A 154 10.40 3.73 18.43
C THR A 154 10.66 2.84 17.23
N ARG A 155 9.66 2.06 16.82
CA ARG A 155 9.66 1.32 15.56
C ARG A 155 9.05 2.16 14.46
N LEU A 156 9.77 2.30 13.37
CA LEU A 156 9.34 3.05 12.19
C LEU A 156 9.07 2.10 11.02
N LEU A 157 7.98 2.31 10.32
CA LEU A 157 7.82 1.82 8.95
C LEU A 157 8.49 2.83 8.02
N VAL A 158 9.52 2.40 7.34
CA VAL A 158 10.30 3.22 6.41
C VAL A 158 10.05 2.71 5.00
N LEU A 159 9.74 3.64 4.11
CA LEU A 159 9.57 3.42 2.68
C LEU A 159 10.67 4.15 1.93
N ALA A 160 11.31 3.48 1.01
CA ALA A 160 12.36 4.05 0.19
C ALA A 160 12.26 3.59 -1.26
N SER A 161 12.48 4.51 -2.17
CA SER A 161 12.49 4.27 -3.60
C SER A 161 13.61 5.09 -4.26
N PRO A 162 14.23 4.63 -5.35
CA PRO A 162 15.08 5.49 -6.15
C PRO A 162 14.35 6.77 -6.55
N GLU A 163 15.00 7.91 -6.36
CA GLU A 163 14.40 9.23 -6.66
C GLU A 163 13.93 9.31 -8.10
N GLU A 164 14.70 8.78 -9.05
CA GLU A 164 14.35 8.80 -10.47
C GLU A 164 13.05 8.02 -10.78
N THR A 165 12.80 6.91 -10.07
CA THR A 165 11.56 6.12 -10.22
C THR A 165 10.34 6.96 -9.88
N ILE A 166 10.36 7.59 -8.71
CA ILE A 166 9.22 8.38 -8.24
C ILE A 166 9.09 9.68 -9.03
N ALA A 167 10.21 10.38 -9.27
CA ALA A 167 10.22 11.62 -10.02
C ALA A 167 9.69 11.45 -11.46
N SER A 168 10.04 10.33 -12.13
CA SER A 168 9.54 10.05 -13.48
C SER A 168 8.03 9.79 -13.49
N CYS A 169 7.51 9.07 -12.49
CA CYS A 169 6.08 8.90 -12.35
C CYS A 169 5.39 10.25 -12.12
N GLU A 170 5.85 11.04 -11.14
CA GLU A 170 5.29 12.37 -10.85
C GLU A 170 5.34 13.31 -12.06
N ALA A 171 6.41 13.26 -12.86
CA ALA A 171 6.58 14.11 -14.04
C ALA A 171 5.45 13.90 -15.07
N ALA A 172 5.00 12.65 -15.27
CA ALA A 172 3.89 12.37 -16.17
C ALA A 172 2.58 13.05 -15.71
N PHE A 173 2.32 13.07 -14.40
CA PHE A 173 1.16 13.74 -13.82
C PHE A 173 1.30 15.27 -13.89
N VAL A 174 2.48 15.79 -13.56
CA VAL A 174 2.77 17.23 -13.65
C VAL A 174 2.58 17.74 -15.08
N ALA A 175 2.98 16.98 -16.10
CA ALA A 175 2.77 17.32 -17.51
C ALA A 175 1.26 17.44 -17.86
N ARG A 176 0.38 16.82 -17.08
CA ARG A 176 -1.09 16.97 -17.18
C ARG A 176 -1.66 18.00 -16.21
N GLY A 177 -0.81 18.74 -15.51
CA GLY A 177 -1.23 19.74 -14.53
C GLY A 177 -1.74 19.13 -13.21
N ILE A 178 -1.45 17.85 -12.93
CA ILE A 178 -1.89 17.13 -11.73
C ILE A 178 -0.73 17.07 -10.75
N ARG A 179 -0.91 17.60 -9.55
CA ARG A 179 0.05 17.47 -8.47
C ARG A 179 -0.24 16.19 -7.67
N ILE A 180 0.76 15.36 -7.46
CA ILE A 180 0.65 14.22 -6.54
C ILE A 180 0.82 14.72 -5.11
N GLY A 181 -0.22 14.61 -4.30
CA GLY A 181 -0.26 15.05 -2.91
C GLY A 181 0.11 13.95 -1.91
N ALA A 182 -0.11 12.68 -2.29
CA ALA A 182 0.30 11.50 -1.53
C ALA A 182 0.71 10.40 -2.50
N LEU A 183 1.76 9.66 -2.15
CA LEU A 183 2.25 8.51 -2.92
C LEU A 183 2.51 7.35 -1.96
N GLU A 184 1.97 6.18 -2.26
CA GLU A 184 2.06 4.98 -1.42
C GLU A 184 2.25 3.72 -2.26
N PRO A 185 2.85 2.65 -1.72
CA PRO A 185 2.77 1.31 -2.30
C PRO A 185 1.32 0.82 -2.36
N ALA A 186 0.97 0.07 -3.39
CA ALA A 186 -0.40 -0.40 -3.61
C ALA A 186 -0.92 -1.28 -2.46
N SER A 187 -0.07 -2.15 -1.90
CA SER A 187 -0.44 -3.02 -0.78
C SER A 187 -0.77 -2.24 0.49
N LEU A 188 -0.07 -1.14 0.78
CA LEU A 188 -0.37 -0.29 1.94
C LEU A 188 -1.70 0.45 1.75
N ALA A 189 -1.96 0.97 0.56
CA ALA A 189 -3.24 1.58 0.25
C ALA A 189 -4.40 0.59 0.37
N LEU A 190 -4.23 -0.65 -0.13
CA LEU A 190 -5.20 -1.73 0.05
C LEU A 190 -5.39 -2.07 1.53
N SER A 191 -4.31 -2.09 2.31
CA SER A 191 -4.36 -2.38 3.74
C SER A 191 -5.21 -1.37 4.51
N ALA A 192 -5.16 -0.10 4.15
CA ALA A 192 -6.03 0.92 4.73
C ALA A 192 -7.51 0.66 4.43
N PHE A 193 -7.83 0.11 3.25
CA PHE A 193 -9.19 -0.30 2.89
C PHE A 193 -9.63 -1.58 3.62
N ALA A 194 -8.74 -2.57 3.73
CA ALA A 194 -9.01 -3.89 4.29
C ALA A 194 -9.02 -3.92 5.83
N SER A 195 -8.37 -2.97 6.50
CA SER A 195 -8.19 -2.94 7.95
C SER A 195 -9.48 -3.16 8.75
N PRO A 196 -10.64 -2.55 8.41
CA PRO A 196 -11.90 -2.82 9.11
C PRO A 196 -12.35 -4.28 9.02
N THR A 197 -12.06 -4.97 7.91
CA THR A 197 -12.44 -6.37 7.70
C THR A 197 -11.61 -7.33 8.55
N LEU A 198 -10.39 -6.93 8.92
CA LEU A 198 -9.48 -7.74 9.72
C LEU A 198 -9.85 -7.82 11.21
N GLY A 199 -10.71 -6.91 11.69
CA GLY A 199 -11.15 -6.94 13.09
C GLY A 199 -10.04 -6.69 14.13
N GLY A 200 -8.87 -6.17 13.69
CA GLY A 200 -7.75 -5.83 14.57
C GLY A 200 -6.41 -6.33 14.08
N SER A 201 -6.24 -7.62 13.77
CA SER A 201 -4.98 -8.20 13.33
C SER A 201 -5.17 -9.17 12.17
N GLY A 202 -4.25 -9.17 11.23
CA GLY A 202 -4.28 -10.12 10.11
C GLY A 202 -3.44 -9.70 8.92
N PHE A 203 -3.48 -10.54 7.90
CA PHE A 203 -2.72 -10.38 6.67
C PHE A 203 -3.58 -9.77 5.56
N VAL A 204 -3.01 -8.82 4.84
CA VAL A 204 -3.53 -8.34 3.55
C VAL A 204 -2.60 -8.82 2.47
N VAL A 205 -3.16 -9.47 1.46
CA VAL A 205 -2.43 -9.98 0.32
C VAL A 205 -2.83 -9.21 -0.93
N PHE A 206 -1.85 -8.67 -1.60
CA PHE A 206 -2.01 -7.96 -2.86
C PHE A 206 -1.16 -8.60 -3.95
N THR A 207 -1.70 -8.74 -5.14
CA THR A 207 -0.98 -9.27 -6.32
C THR A 207 -0.96 -8.23 -7.42
N ASP A 208 0.20 -8.05 -8.06
CA ASP A 208 0.41 -7.18 -9.21
C ASP A 208 1.37 -7.88 -10.19
N GLY A 209 0.85 -8.30 -11.34
CA GLY A 209 1.60 -9.11 -12.29
C GLY A 209 2.16 -10.38 -11.64
N SER A 210 3.48 -10.53 -11.68
CA SER A 210 4.20 -11.65 -11.07
C SER A 210 4.59 -11.43 -9.60
N TYR A 211 4.16 -10.32 -8.98
CA TYR A 211 4.51 -9.99 -7.61
C TYR A 211 3.38 -10.23 -6.63
N VAL A 212 3.73 -10.69 -5.46
CA VAL A 212 2.84 -10.81 -4.29
C VAL A 212 3.40 -9.95 -3.16
N SER A 213 2.55 -9.12 -2.61
CA SER A 213 2.83 -8.35 -1.41
C SER A 213 1.99 -8.85 -0.25
N THR A 214 2.63 -9.12 0.86
CA THR A 214 2.00 -9.56 2.10
C THR A 214 2.25 -8.51 3.17
N VAL A 215 1.17 -7.96 3.71
CA VAL A 215 1.20 -6.98 4.80
C VAL A 215 0.53 -7.59 6.02
N PHE A 216 1.19 -7.60 7.15
CA PHE A 216 0.58 -7.96 8.43
C PHE A 216 0.29 -6.69 9.23
N LEU A 217 -0.97 -6.55 9.63
CA LEU A 217 -1.46 -5.49 10.49
C LEU A 217 -1.72 -6.06 11.89
N ASP A 218 -1.41 -5.27 12.90
CA ASP A 218 -1.77 -5.55 14.29
C ASP A 218 -2.16 -4.23 14.97
N GLY A 219 -3.41 -4.17 15.44
CA GLY A 219 -4.00 -2.95 15.97
C GLY A 219 -4.01 -1.78 14.97
N GLY A 220 -4.06 -2.08 13.66
CA GLY A 220 -3.99 -1.10 12.58
C GLY A 220 -2.58 -0.61 12.25
N ALA A 221 -1.55 -1.08 12.97
CA ALA A 221 -0.14 -0.78 12.68
C ALA A 221 0.46 -1.86 11.77
N VAL A 222 1.29 -1.46 10.80
CA VAL A 222 2.06 -2.40 9.98
C VAL A 222 3.15 -3.02 10.84
N ARG A 223 3.13 -4.34 11.00
CA ARG A 223 4.14 -5.13 11.71
C ARG A 223 5.04 -5.91 10.79
N PHE A 224 4.60 -6.16 9.57
CA PHE A 224 5.36 -6.85 8.56
C PHE A 224 4.90 -6.38 7.17
N LEU A 225 5.84 -6.24 6.24
CA LEU A 225 5.57 -6.00 4.84
C LEU A 225 6.65 -6.67 4.01
N ARG A 226 6.26 -7.44 3.02
CA ARG A 226 7.17 -8.12 2.12
C ARG A 226 6.56 -8.23 0.73
N THR A 227 7.35 -7.90 -0.28
CA THR A 227 7.02 -8.08 -1.71
C THR A 227 7.96 -9.10 -2.31
N ARG A 228 7.40 -10.06 -3.04
CA ARG A 228 8.14 -11.15 -3.71
C ARG A 228 7.62 -11.39 -5.11
N GLU A 229 8.54 -11.75 -5.98
CA GLU A 229 8.21 -12.28 -7.29
C GLU A 229 7.88 -13.77 -7.16
N VAL A 230 6.72 -14.18 -7.70
CA VAL A 230 6.14 -15.54 -7.57
C VAL A 230 5.67 -16.09 -8.92
N ALA A 231 6.20 -15.59 -10.02
CA ALA A 231 5.89 -16.04 -11.38
C ALA A 231 4.38 -16.24 -11.66
N ALA A 232 3.51 -15.46 -11.01
CA ALA A 232 2.04 -15.58 -11.06
C ALA A 232 1.49 -16.97 -10.63
N ASP A 233 2.26 -17.75 -9.85
CA ASP A 233 1.87 -19.04 -9.33
C ASP A 233 1.10 -18.90 -8.01
N PRO A 234 -0.20 -19.29 -7.95
CA PRO A 234 -1.00 -19.18 -6.73
C PRO A 234 -0.46 -20.00 -5.54
N GLU A 235 0.20 -21.14 -5.81
CA GLU A 235 0.78 -21.97 -4.74
C GLU A 235 2.01 -21.30 -4.12
N GLN A 236 2.86 -20.67 -4.93
CA GLN A 236 3.98 -19.88 -4.43
C GLN A 236 3.49 -18.69 -3.61
N ALA A 237 2.41 -18.03 -4.04
CA ALA A 237 1.80 -16.95 -3.27
C ALA A 237 1.32 -17.44 -1.89
N LEU A 238 0.65 -18.60 -1.84
CA LEU A 238 0.21 -19.19 -0.58
C LEU A 238 1.41 -19.57 0.31
N GLN A 239 2.48 -20.10 -0.27
CA GLN A 239 3.70 -20.42 0.46
C GLN A 239 4.36 -19.17 1.05
N GLU A 240 4.43 -18.05 0.32
CA GLU A 240 4.96 -16.77 0.84
C GLU A 240 4.17 -16.28 2.04
N ILE A 241 2.86 -16.47 2.07
CA ILE A 241 2.04 -16.08 3.22
C ILE A 241 2.29 -16.99 4.42
N ARG A 242 2.45 -18.30 4.20
CA ARG A 242 2.83 -19.23 5.27
C ARG A 242 4.19 -18.85 5.87
N LEU A 243 5.16 -18.50 5.04
CA LEU A 243 6.47 -18.02 5.49
C LEU A 243 6.35 -16.69 6.27
N ALA A 244 5.54 -15.76 5.79
CA ALA A 244 5.28 -14.51 6.49
C ALA A 244 4.64 -14.75 7.87
N ALA A 245 3.66 -15.65 7.94
CA ALA A 245 3.01 -16.01 9.20
C ALA A 245 3.98 -16.69 10.19
N THR A 246 4.85 -17.56 9.71
CA THR A 246 5.89 -18.17 10.53
C THR A 246 6.87 -17.12 11.07
N PHE A 247 7.25 -16.15 10.24
CA PHE A 247 8.15 -15.07 10.66
C PHE A 247 7.51 -14.17 11.73
N VAL A 248 6.26 -13.76 11.50
CA VAL A 248 5.51 -12.92 12.46
C VAL A 248 5.26 -13.67 13.78
N GLY A 249 4.96 -14.97 13.71
CA GLY A 249 4.73 -15.81 14.89
C GLY A 249 6.00 -16.14 15.69
N GLY A 250 7.16 -16.23 15.04
CA GLY A 250 8.44 -16.48 15.68
C GLY A 250 8.96 -15.29 16.51
N ASP A 251 8.52 -14.08 16.24
CA ASP A 251 8.89 -12.88 16.99
C ASP A 251 8.11 -12.73 18.32
N THR A 252 7.10 -13.55 18.55
CA THR A 252 6.38 -13.60 19.82
C THR A 252 7.05 -14.61 20.75
N GLN A 253 7.86 -14.12 21.71
CA GLN A 253 8.61 -14.95 22.67
C GLN A 253 7.75 -15.87 23.55
N ASP A 254 6.42 -15.77 23.53
CA ASP A 254 5.51 -16.47 24.44
C ASP A 254 4.34 -17.24 23.79
N GLY A 255 4.37 -17.50 22.48
CA GLY A 255 3.26 -18.18 21.84
C GLY A 255 3.65 -19.25 20.82
N PRO A 256 2.89 -20.33 20.67
CA PRO A 256 2.99 -21.18 19.49
C PRO A 256 2.86 -20.30 18.28
N GLY A 257 3.80 -20.43 17.32
CA GLY A 257 3.85 -19.62 16.09
C GLY A 257 2.45 -19.38 15.54
N LEU A 258 2.20 -18.16 15.06
CA LEU A 258 0.90 -17.80 14.50
C LEU A 258 0.47 -18.92 13.53
N ASP A 259 -0.42 -19.75 14.04
CA ASP A 259 -1.05 -20.71 13.17
C ASP A 259 -1.77 -19.89 12.09
N VAL A 260 -1.35 -20.02 10.84
CA VAL A 260 -2.01 -19.33 9.71
C VAL A 260 -3.50 -19.63 9.73
N THR A 261 -3.89 -20.72 10.40
CA THR A 261 -5.28 -21.06 10.68
C THR A 261 -5.95 -20.13 11.69
N ALA A 262 -5.19 -19.35 12.48
CA ALA A 262 -5.72 -18.41 13.47
C ALA A 262 -5.67 -16.94 13.03
N GLY A 263 -4.92 -16.58 12.00
CA GLY A 263 -4.82 -15.20 11.50
C GLY A 263 -5.80 -14.91 10.37
N SER A 264 -6.54 -13.78 10.46
CA SER A 264 -7.38 -13.34 9.34
C SER A 264 -6.52 -12.99 8.13
N VAL A 265 -6.82 -13.58 6.98
CA VAL A 265 -6.16 -13.26 5.70
C VAL A 265 -7.20 -12.60 4.80
N VAL A 266 -6.90 -11.40 4.31
CA VAL A 266 -7.76 -10.67 3.39
C VAL A 266 -7.11 -10.64 2.01
N VAL A 267 -7.83 -11.15 1.02
CA VAL A 267 -7.42 -11.17 -0.38
C VAL A 267 -8.52 -10.54 -1.22
N PRO A 268 -8.22 -9.63 -2.15
CA PRO A 268 -9.23 -9.17 -3.11
C PRO A 268 -9.80 -10.36 -3.89
N GLU A 269 -11.13 -10.45 -4.01
CA GLU A 269 -11.79 -11.54 -4.72
C GLU A 269 -11.36 -11.65 -6.18
N THR A 270 -11.02 -10.52 -6.77
CA THR A 270 -10.52 -10.37 -8.14
C THR A 270 -9.03 -10.72 -8.29
N SER A 271 -8.34 -11.06 -7.19
CA SER A 271 -6.95 -11.51 -7.28
C SER A 271 -6.83 -12.86 -7.99
N PRO A 272 -5.83 -13.06 -8.87
CA PRO A 272 -5.58 -14.35 -9.51
C PRO A 272 -5.40 -15.51 -8.52
N VAL A 273 -4.92 -15.19 -7.31
CA VAL A 273 -4.70 -16.20 -6.26
C VAL A 273 -5.94 -16.47 -5.39
N SER A 274 -7.03 -15.72 -5.56
CA SER A 274 -8.23 -15.84 -4.72
C SER A 274 -8.86 -17.23 -4.73
N ALA A 275 -8.85 -17.91 -5.89
CA ALA A 275 -9.37 -19.26 -6.03
C ALA A 275 -8.62 -20.24 -5.11
N ARG A 276 -7.28 -20.19 -5.12
CA ARG A 276 -6.43 -21.04 -4.28
C ARG A 276 -6.66 -20.77 -2.78
N PHE A 277 -6.92 -19.52 -2.40
CA PHE A 277 -7.26 -19.18 -1.01
C PHE A 277 -8.64 -19.72 -0.59
N ARG A 278 -9.62 -19.80 -1.49
CA ARG A 278 -10.92 -20.45 -1.21
C ARG A 278 -10.73 -21.95 -0.96
N GLU A 279 -9.92 -22.60 -1.79
CA GLU A 279 -9.58 -24.02 -1.62
C GLU A 279 -8.87 -24.27 -0.30
N PHE A 280 -7.85 -23.48 0.03
CA PHE A 280 -7.14 -23.55 1.30
C PHE A 280 -8.07 -23.41 2.51
N ARG A 281 -9.04 -22.49 2.46
CA ARG A 281 -10.07 -22.35 3.48
C ARG A 281 -10.89 -23.64 3.64
N THR A 282 -11.22 -24.29 2.53
CA THR A 282 -11.97 -25.56 2.54
C THR A 282 -11.10 -26.70 3.10
N GLU A 283 -9.86 -26.82 2.64
CA GLU A 283 -8.90 -27.82 3.11
C GLU A 283 -8.64 -27.73 4.62
N SER A 284 -8.60 -26.50 5.15
CA SER A 284 -8.43 -26.27 6.59
C SER A 284 -9.70 -26.52 7.42
N GLY A 285 -10.78 -27.02 6.83
CA GLY A 285 -12.07 -27.23 7.50
C GLY A 285 -12.73 -25.96 7.98
N GLY A 286 -12.47 -24.82 7.29
CA GLY A 286 -12.99 -23.51 7.63
C GLY A 286 -12.28 -22.84 8.81
N ARG A 287 -11.22 -23.42 9.33
CA ARG A 287 -10.45 -22.86 10.47
C ARG A 287 -9.54 -21.72 10.04
N ALA A 288 -9.12 -21.66 8.77
CA ALA A 288 -8.40 -20.52 8.25
C ALA A 288 -9.38 -19.38 7.98
N PRO A 289 -9.32 -18.25 8.71
CA PRO A 289 -10.21 -17.12 8.49
C PRO A 289 -9.75 -16.31 7.27
N VAL A 290 -9.92 -16.89 6.08
CA VAL A 290 -9.70 -16.19 4.82
C VAL A 290 -10.96 -15.39 4.50
N SER A 291 -10.84 -14.07 4.49
CA SER A 291 -11.88 -13.15 4.05
C SER A 291 -11.53 -12.65 2.66
N LEU A 292 -12.45 -12.81 1.72
CA LEU A 292 -12.31 -12.19 0.42
C LEU A 292 -12.91 -10.80 0.49
N LEU A 293 -12.15 -9.79 0.09
CA LEU A 293 -12.73 -8.46 -0.14
C LEU A 293 -13.67 -8.58 -1.33
N PRO A 294 -14.96 -8.24 -1.16
CA PRO A 294 -15.94 -8.39 -2.20
C PRO A 294 -15.55 -7.68 -3.48
N ALA A 295 -15.95 -8.23 -4.61
CA ALA A 295 -15.90 -7.52 -5.87
C ALA A 295 -16.70 -6.21 -5.76
N LEU A 296 -16.26 -5.17 -6.45
CA LEU A 296 -16.86 -3.83 -6.37
C LEU A 296 -18.36 -3.81 -6.70
N GLY A 297 -18.86 -4.80 -7.47
CA GLY A 297 -20.27 -4.95 -7.78
C GLY A 297 -21.17 -5.11 -6.55
N GLU A 298 -20.70 -5.79 -5.51
CA GLU A 298 -21.43 -5.96 -4.24
C GLU A 298 -21.54 -4.64 -3.44
N TRP A 299 -20.69 -3.67 -3.76
CA TRP A 299 -20.70 -2.33 -3.17
C TRP A 299 -21.54 -1.35 -4.00
N GLY A 300 -22.29 -1.83 -5.01
CA GLY A 300 -23.01 -0.99 -5.98
C GLY A 300 -22.08 -0.21 -6.91
N LEU A 301 -20.81 -0.62 -7.01
CA LEU A 301 -19.78 -0.01 -7.83
C LEU A 301 -19.52 -0.96 -8.99
N SER A 302 -19.76 -0.52 -10.21
CA SER A 302 -19.53 -1.31 -11.43
C SER A 302 -18.32 -0.83 -12.19
N PRO A 303 -17.10 -1.32 -11.91
CA PRO A 303 -16.04 -1.26 -12.90
C PRO A 303 -16.31 -2.31 -13.97
N ARG A 304 -16.04 -1.99 -15.21
CA ARG A 304 -15.92 -3.01 -16.25
C ARG A 304 -14.57 -3.70 -16.04
N GLY A 305 -14.57 -4.87 -15.41
CA GLY A 305 -13.36 -5.68 -15.22
C GLY A 305 -13.20 -6.24 -13.81
N GLU A 306 -12.53 -7.36 -13.72
CA GLU A 306 -12.29 -8.13 -12.49
C GLU A 306 -10.95 -7.73 -11.84
N GLU A 307 -10.80 -6.49 -11.35
CA GLU A 307 -9.51 -5.98 -10.88
C GLU A 307 -9.54 -5.56 -9.42
N SER A 308 -8.45 -5.86 -8.70
CA SER A 308 -8.24 -5.39 -7.33
C SER A 308 -7.79 -3.92 -7.23
N SER A 309 -7.29 -3.36 -8.33
CA SER A 309 -6.77 -2.00 -8.40
C SER A 309 -7.74 -0.91 -7.93
N PRO A 310 -9.06 -0.97 -8.23
CA PRO A 310 -10.01 -0.01 -7.68
C PRO A 310 -10.10 -0.01 -6.16
N LEU A 311 -9.94 -1.16 -5.50
CA LEU A 311 -9.92 -1.26 -4.02
C LEU A 311 -8.70 -0.54 -3.43
N VAL A 312 -7.54 -0.64 -4.10
CA VAL A 312 -6.34 0.14 -3.76
C VAL A 312 -6.63 1.64 -3.85
N GLY A 313 -7.28 2.08 -4.92
CA GLY A 313 -7.67 3.48 -5.10
C GLY A 313 -8.63 3.98 -4.02
N LEU A 314 -9.59 3.17 -3.59
CA LEU A 314 -10.46 3.49 -2.45
C LEU A 314 -9.68 3.60 -1.14
N GLY A 315 -8.68 2.74 -0.93
CA GLY A 315 -7.77 2.81 0.21
C GLY A 315 -6.98 4.12 0.23
N LEU A 316 -6.44 4.55 -0.92
CA LEU A 316 -5.78 5.86 -1.06
C LEU A 316 -6.69 7.03 -0.71
N LEU A 317 -7.97 6.95 -1.04
CA LEU A 317 -8.93 8.02 -0.79
C LEU A 317 -9.37 8.09 0.67
N ARG A 318 -9.43 6.95 1.37
CA ARG A 318 -9.80 6.91 2.80
C ARG A 318 -8.70 7.46 3.70
N GLY A 319 -7.44 7.25 3.37
CA GLY A 319 -6.34 7.57 4.26
C GLY A 319 -6.24 6.61 5.45
N ALA A 320 -5.11 6.60 6.14
CA ALA A 320 -5.06 6.05 7.50
C ALA A 320 -5.77 7.05 8.43
N GLU A 321 -6.99 6.71 8.86
CA GLU A 321 -7.70 7.45 9.90
C GLU A 321 -7.01 7.33 11.26
#